data_f5acb318dd24f6bd148e729a7ff736ec
#
_entry.id   f5acb318dd24f6bd148e729a7ff736ec
#
_cell.length_a   1.000
_cell.length_b   1.000
_cell.length_c   1.000
_cell.angle_alpha   90.00
_cell.angle_beta   90.00
_cell.angle_gamma   90.00
#
_symmetry.space_group_name_H-M   'P 1'
#
loop_
_entity.id
_entity.type
_entity.pdbx_description
1 polymer ?
#
loop_
_entity_poly.entity_id
_entity_poly.type
_entity_poly.pdbx_seq_one_letter_code
_entity_poly.pdbx_strand_id
1 'polypeptide(L)'
;MNSDDERIKAAHDYFRLADQGRPEVLDLFHDDAEIYFPKFGFGLGRQSLFEMIRGFVGTLEFIQHDYNALVFIPAGDFVVVEGTSHGKMSGKVWTGGVTPGGRFCNVFKFRGDRIVSLHVYLDPDYTGEDLPRFRWGMNRKW
;
A
#
# COMPACT_ATOMS: atom_id res chain seq x y z
N MET A 1 -17.21 -19.44 1.46
CA MET A 1 -16.80 -18.12 0.91
C MET A 1 -16.63 -18.23 -0.59
N ASN A 2 -17.05 -17.25 -1.35
CA ASN A 2 -16.74 -17.21 -2.78
C ASN A 2 -15.30 -16.72 -3.00
N SER A 3 -14.80 -16.83 -4.23
CA SER A 3 -13.42 -16.45 -4.55
C SER A 3 -13.14 -14.96 -4.31
N ASP A 4 -14.11 -14.09 -4.48
CA ASP A 4 -13.96 -12.66 -4.22
C ASP A 4 -13.78 -12.39 -2.73
N ASP A 5 -14.54 -13.05 -1.87
CA ASP A 5 -14.40 -12.90 -0.42
C ASP A 5 -13.03 -13.36 0.08
N GLU A 6 -12.54 -14.48 -0.48
CA GLU A 6 -11.21 -15.01 -0.15
C GLU A 6 -10.10 -14.07 -0.57
N ARG A 7 -10.21 -13.48 -1.77
CA ARG A 7 -9.25 -12.52 -2.31
C ARG A 7 -9.28 -11.19 -1.55
N ILE A 8 -10.48 -10.71 -1.20
CA ILE A 8 -10.63 -9.51 -0.36
C ILE A 8 -10.00 -9.76 1.02
N LYS A 9 -10.23 -10.93 1.60
CA LYS A 9 -9.61 -11.30 2.87
C LYS A 9 -8.07 -11.30 2.76
N ALA A 10 -7.53 -11.88 1.70
CA ALA A 10 -6.08 -11.91 1.47
C ALA A 10 -5.51 -10.49 1.30
N ALA A 11 -6.18 -9.62 0.57
CA ALA A 11 -5.79 -8.22 0.43
C ALA A 11 -5.83 -7.49 1.78
N HIS A 12 -6.85 -7.73 2.59
CA HIS A 12 -6.95 -7.17 3.94
C HIS A 12 -5.80 -7.68 4.84
N ASP A 13 -5.53 -8.97 4.80
CA ASP A 13 -4.44 -9.58 5.56
C ASP A 13 -3.07 -9.01 5.18
N TYR A 14 -2.88 -8.66 3.89
CA TYR A 14 -1.67 -7.99 3.43
C TYR A 14 -1.40 -6.71 4.24
N PHE A 15 -2.37 -5.82 4.33
CA PHE A 15 -2.19 -4.56 5.05
C PHE A 15 -1.89 -4.80 6.53
N ARG A 16 -2.64 -5.70 7.14
CA ARG A 16 -2.48 -5.99 8.57
C ARG A 16 -1.10 -6.60 8.87
N LEU A 17 -0.66 -7.55 8.08
CA LEU A 17 0.64 -8.19 8.29
C LEU A 17 1.80 -7.24 7.97
N ALA A 18 1.68 -6.45 6.90
CA ALA A 18 2.68 -5.47 6.53
C ALA A 18 2.84 -4.38 7.60
N ASP A 19 1.75 -3.85 8.12
CA ASP A 19 1.77 -2.84 9.19
C ASP A 19 2.43 -3.36 10.47
N GLN A 20 2.27 -4.65 10.74
CA GLN A 20 2.90 -5.31 11.90
C GLN A 20 4.34 -5.73 11.64
N GLY A 21 4.86 -5.54 10.43
CA GLY A 21 6.21 -5.98 10.05
C GLY A 21 6.38 -7.51 10.08
N ARG A 22 5.31 -8.27 9.88
CA ARG A 22 5.32 -9.72 10.00
C ARG A 22 5.78 -10.38 8.70
N PRO A 23 6.81 -11.27 8.74
CA PRO A 23 7.32 -11.92 7.54
C PRO A 23 6.30 -12.85 6.86
N GLU A 24 5.24 -13.26 7.56
CA GLU A 24 4.15 -14.07 7.02
C GLU A 24 3.41 -13.37 5.88
N VAL A 25 3.56 -12.06 5.73
CA VAL A 25 3.02 -11.34 4.58
C VAL A 25 3.50 -11.94 3.25
N LEU A 26 4.72 -12.48 3.21
CA LEU A 26 5.28 -13.12 2.02
C LEU A 26 4.51 -14.39 1.61
N ASP A 27 3.87 -15.06 2.55
CA ASP A 27 3.10 -16.28 2.28
C ASP A 27 1.83 -16.01 1.48
N LEU A 28 1.37 -14.76 1.41
CA LEU A 28 0.25 -14.35 0.57
C LEU A 28 0.60 -14.30 -0.92
N PHE A 29 1.89 -14.31 -1.24
CA PHE A 29 2.40 -14.08 -2.59
C PHE A 29 2.91 -15.35 -3.25
N HIS A 30 2.77 -15.40 -4.56
CA HIS A 30 3.47 -16.35 -5.40
C HIS A 30 4.97 -16.07 -5.39
N ASP A 31 5.79 -17.11 -5.61
CA ASP A 31 7.26 -16.96 -5.64
C ASP A 31 7.73 -15.97 -6.71
N ASP A 32 7.03 -15.91 -7.84
CA ASP A 32 7.34 -15.06 -8.99
C ASP A 32 6.50 -13.78 -9.05
N ALA A 33 5.95 -13.35 -7.92
CA ALA A 33 5.11 -12.15 -7.86
C ALA A 33 5.86 -10.91 -8.33
N GLU A 34 5.15 -10.04 -9.05
CA GLU A 34 5.65 -8.74 -9.49
C GLU A 34 5.16 -7.65 -8.52
N ILE A 35 6.09 -6.84 -8.03
CA ILE A 35 5.78 -5.73 -7.12
C ILE A 35 6.16 -4.42 -7.80
N TYR A 36 5.21 -3.50 -7.89
CA TYR A 36 5.48 -2.12 -8.31
C TYR A 36 5.32 -1.16 -7.15
N PHE A 37 6.31 -0.29 -6.97
CA PHE A 37 6.22 0.80 -5.99
C PHE A 37 6.77 2.09 -6.62
N PRO A 38 6.09 3.24 -6.44
CA PRO A 38 6.57 4.53 -6.96
C PRO A 38 7.99 4.83 -6.48
N LYS A 39 8.80 5.42 -7.35
CA LYS A 39 10.24 5.68 -7.22
C LYS A 39 11.12 4.44 -7.36
N PHE A 40 10.68 3.26 -6.94
CA PHE A 40 11.51 2.05 -6.99
C PHE A 40 11.26 1.22 -8.24
N GLY A 41 10.11 1.41 -8.92
CA GLY A 41 9.77 0.67 -10.13
C GLY A 41 9.29 -0.74 -9.83
N PHE A 42 9.60 -1.67 -10.74
CA PHE A 42 9.18 -3.06 -10.66
C PHE A 42 10.23 -3.95 -10.02
N GLY A 43 9.85 -4.70 -9.01
CA GLY A 43 10.62 -5.81 -8.45
C GLY A 43 10.01 -7.14 -8.89
N LEU A 44 10.85 -8.12 -9.24
CA LEU A 44 10.44 -9.46 -9.63
C LEU A 44 10.73 -10.46 -8.52
N GLY A 45 9.75 -11.32 -8.25
CA GLY A 45 9.80 -12.28 -7.17
C GLY A 45 9.33 -11.70 -5.84
N ARG A 46 8.73 -12.55 -5.00
CA ARG A 46 8.19 -12.09 -3.71
C ARG A 46 9.24 -11.48 -2.78
N GLN A 47 10.51 -11.80 -2.98
CA GLN A 47 11.61 -11.18 -2.23
C GLN A 47 11.72 -9.68 -2.46
N SER A 48 11.23 -9.17 -3.59
CA SER A 48 11.20 -7.72 -3.84
C SER A 48 10.29 -6.98 -2.86
N LEU A 49 9.22 -7.62 -2.36
CA LEU A 49 8.40 -7.05 -1.30
C LEU A 49 9.21 -6.88 0.00
N PHE A 50 10.00 -7.88 0.34
CA PHE A 50 10.87 -7.82 1.51
C PHE A 50 11.93 -6.71 1.37
N GLU A 51 12.54 -6.59 0.20
CA GLU A 51 13.51 -5.52 -0.09
C GLU A 51 12.87 -4.14 -0.03
N MET A 52 11.64 -3.99 -0.53
CA MET A 52 10.87 -2.76 -0.41
C MET A 52 10.66 -2.38 1.06
N ILE A 53 10.24 -3.33 1.89
CA ILE A 53 10.05 -3.12 3.32
C ILE A 53 11.37 -2.71 3.98
N ARG A 54 12.46 -3.39 3.66
CA ARG A 54 13.80 -3.05 4.17
C ARG A 54 14.25 -1.65 3.77
N GLY A 55 13.86 -1.20 2.58
CA GLY A 55 14.20 0.14 2.09
C GLY A 55 13.61 1.26 2.94
N PHE A 56 12.57 0.98 3.71
CA PHE A 56 11.97 1.94 4.63
C PHE A 56 12.54 1.90 6.05
N VAL A 57 13.33 0.87 6.38
CA VAL A 57 13.94 0.75 7.72
C VAL A 57 14.87 1.96 7.97
N GLY A 58 14.67 2.61 9.11
CA GLY A 58 15.44 3.80 9.50
C GLY A 58 14.81 5.12 9.10
N THR A 59 13.88 5.15 8.14
CA THR A 59 13.13 6.35 7.77
C THR A 59 11.68 6.26 8.20
N LEU A 60 11.04 5.13 7.98
CA LEU A 60 9.67 4.87 8.40
C LEU A 60 9.66 4.42 9.86
N GLU A 61 9.14 5.26 10.74
CA GLU A 61 9.05 4.94 12.17
C GLU A 61 7.85 4.03 12.45
N PHE A 62 6.72 4.31 11.83
CA PHE A 62 5.57 3.42 11.79
C PHE A 62 4.64 3.79 10.65
N ILE A 63 3.82 2.81 10.24
CA ILE A 63 2.68 3.01 9.34
C ILE A 63 1.51 2.17 9.83
N GLN A 64 0.33 2.71 9.70
CA GLN A 64 -0.92 2.03 9.97
C GLN A 64 -1.91 2.36 8.86
N HIS A 65 -2.41 1.36 8.16
CA HIS A 65 -3.52 1.55 7.22
C HIS A 65 -4.84 1.67 8.01
N ASP A 66 -5.73 2.52 7.54
CA ASP A 66 -7.01 2.79 8.20
C ASP A 66 -8.03 1.74 7.76
N TYR A 67 -8.02 0.58 8.43
CA TYR A 67 -8.76 -0.61 7.99
C TYR A 67 -10.26 -0.38 7.79
N ASN A 68 -10.86 0.51 8.58
CA ASN A 68 -12.28 0.84 8.45
C ASN A 68 -12.59 1.77 7.27
N ALA A 69 -11.57 2.36 6.65
CA ALA A 69 -11.69 3.25 5.50
C ALA A 69 -11.24 2.61 4.19
N LEU A 70 -10.89 1.33 4.19
CA LEU A 70 -10.51 0.62 2.98
C LEU A 70 -11.73 0.29 2.13
N VAL A 71 -11.66 0.61 0.84
CA VAL A 71 -12.65 0.24 -0.16
C VAL A 71 -12.08 -0.87 -1.02
N PHE A 72 -12.72 -2.03 -1.01
CA PHE A 72 -12.30 -3.21 -1.78
C PHE A 72 -13.19 -3.37 -3.00
N ILE A 73 -12.60 -3.43 -4.18
CA ILE A 73 -13.29 -3.54 -5.46
C ILE A 73 -12.79 -4.81 -6.16
N PRO A 74 -13.54 -5.94 -6.07
CA PRO A 74 -13.18 -7.15 -6.81
C PRO A 74 -13.55 -7.01 -8.27
N ALA A 75 -12.70 -7.49 -9.16
CA ALA A 75 -12.91 -7.48 -10.60
C ALA A 75 -12.16 -8.66 -11.26
N GLY A 76 -12.82 -9.81 -11.40
CA GLY A 76 -12.19 -11.01 -11.94
C GLY A 76 -11.01 -11.48 -11.07
N ASP A 77 -9.82 -11.55 -11.66
CA ASP A 77 -8.61 -11.93 -10.91
C ASP A 77 -7.99 -10.79 -10.09
N PHE A 78 -8.62 -9.62 -10.11
CA PHE A 78 -8.11 -8.45 -9.42
C PHE A 78 -8.92 -8.11 -8.18
N VAL A 79 -8.24 -7.54 -7.20
CA VAL A 79 -8.85 -6.76 -6.12
C VAL A 79 -8.14 -5.41 -6.10
N VAL A 80 -8.90 -4.33 -6.28
CA VAL A 80 -8.41 -2.97 -6.15
C VAL A 80 -8.78 -2.46 -4.76
N VAL A 81 -7.84 -1.86 -4.06
CA VAL A 81 -8.07 -1.31 -2.72
C VAL A 81 -7.68 0.15 -2.70
N GLU A 82 -8.64 1.01 -2.44
CA GLU A 82 -8.42 2.44 -2.20
C GLU A 82 -8.57 2.73 -0.71
N GLY A 83 -7.72 3.57 -0.17
CA GLY A 83 -7.80 3.89 1.25
C GLY A 83 -6.83 4.97 1.70
N THR A 84 -6.73 5.06 3.01
CA THR A 84 -5.84 6.00 3.68
C THR A 84 -4.96 5.28 4.68
N SER A 85 -3.83 5.90 5.00
CA SER A 85 -2.92 5.48 6.05
C SER A 85 -2.49 6.68 6.88
N HIS A 86 -1.94 6.41 8.05
CA HIS A 86 -1.24 7.40 8.85
C HIS A 86 0.08 6.80 9.35
N GLY A 87 1.01 7.66 9.68
CA GLY A 87 2.31 7.20 10.13
C GLY A 87 3.28 8.34 10.40
N LYS A 88 4.54 7.94 10.58
CA LYS A 88 5.63 8.87 10.83
C LYS A 88 6.88 8.43 10.08
N MET A 89 7.48 9.36 9.35
CA MET A 89 8.66 9.12 8.54
C MET A 89 9.63 10.30 8.70
N SER A 90 10.88 10.00 9.02
CA SER A 90 11.93 11.03 9.18
C SER A 90 11.49 12.17 10.12
N GLY A 91 10.81 11.83 11.21
CA GLY A 91 10.32 12.78 12.21
C GLY A 91 9.06 13.53 11.85
N LYS A 92 8.49 13.33 10.63
CA LYS A 92 7.28 14.01 10.18
C LYS A 92 6.09 13.03 10.15
N VAL A 93 4.94 13.52 10.62
CA VAL A 93 3.69 12.76 10.70
C VAL A 93 2.84 13.04 9.47
N TRP A 94 2.21 12.00 8.93
CA TRP A 94 1.13 12.15 7.95
C TRP A 94 -0.15 11.48 8.44
N THR A 95 -1.28 12.01 8.00
CA THR A 95 -2.61 11.45 8.28
C THR A 95 -3.44 11.59 7.01
N GLY A 96 -3.71 10.47 6.35
CA GLY A 96 -4.48 10.45 5.10
C GLY A 96 -5.85 11.09 5.27
N GLY A 97 -6.21 11.96 4.33
CA GLY A 97 -7.43 12.76 4.42
C GLY A 97 -7.28 14.06 5.21
N VAL A 98 -6.15 14.28 5.88
CA VAL A 98 -5.83 15.49 6.66
C VAL A 98 -4.58 16.17 6.13
N THR A 99 -3.52 15.40 5.87
CA THR A 99 -2.27 15.88 5.28
C THR A 99 -2.20 15.51 3.79
N PRO A 100 -1.29 16.09 3.00
CA PRO A 100 -1.10 15.72 1.59
C PRO A 100 -0.83 14.24 1.37
N GLY A 101 0.01 13.62 2.18
CA GLY A 101 0.31 12.20 2.09
C GLY A 101 -0.73 11.32 2.75
N GLY A 102 -0.70 10.03 2.44
CA GLY A 102 -1.49 9.01 3.12
C GLY A 102 -2.66 8.43 2.34
N ARG A 103 -2.95 8.92 1.14
CA ARG A 103 -3.92 8.27 0.25
C ARG A 103 -3.20 7.31 -0.67
N PHE A 104 -3.82 6.15 -0.93
CA PHE A 104 -3.23 5.14 -1.79
C PHE A 104 -4.29 4.36 -2.55
N CYS A 105 -3.84 3.71 -3.61
CA CYS A 105 -4.58 2.69 -4.34
C CYS A 105 -3.64 1.53 -4.63
N ASN A 106 -3.99 0.34 -4.16
CA ASN A 106 -3.26 -0.88 -4.45
C ASN A 106 -4.06 -1.75 -5.41
N VAL A 107 -3.39 -2.28 -6.43
CA VAL A 107 -3.99 -3.23 -7.38
C VAL A 107 -3.35 -4.58 -7.16
N PHE A 108 -4.12 -5.51 -6.61
CA PHE A 108 -3.73 -6.90 -6.42
C PHE A 108 -4.25 -7.75 -7.59
N LYS A 109 -3.39 -8.59 -8.14
CA LYS A 109 -3.80 -9.64 -9.07
C LYS A 109 -3.54 -11.01 -8.45
N PHE A 110 -4.49 -11.90 -8.60
CA PHE A 110 -4.43 -13.24 -8.01
C PHE A 110 -4.31 -14.32 -9.07
N ARG A 111 -3.62 -15.39 -8.70
CA ARG A 111 -3.67 -16.69 -9.38
C ARG A 111 -4.05 -17.71 -8.32
N GLY A 112 -5.28 -18.23 -8.42
CA GLY A 112 -5.86 -19.00 -7.33
C GLY A 112 -6.05 -18.14 -6.09
N ASP A 113 -5.47 -18.54 -4.98
CA ASP A 113 -5.54 -17.87 -3.68
C ASP A 113 -4.30 -16.99 -3.37
N ARG A 114 -3.33 -16.92 -4.28
CA ARG A 114 -2.09 -16.17 -4.07
C ARG A 114 -1.97 -14.96 -4.98
N ILE A 115 -1.31 -13.93 -4.45
CA ILE A 115 -1.05 -12.69 -5.16
C ILE A 115 0.11 -12.91 -6.14
N VAL A 116 -0.12 -12.64 -7.42
CA VAL A 116 0.91 -12.70 -8.48
C VAL A 116 1.41 -11.32 -8.89
N SER A 117 0.68 -10.26 -8.57
CA SER A 117 1.20 -8.90 -8.67
C SER A 117 0.55 -7.99 -7.65
N LEU A 118 1.32 -7.03 -7.18
CA LEU A 118 0.87 -5.93 -6.35
C LEU A 118 1.45 -4.65 -6.94
N HIS A 119 0.59 -3.79 -7.43
CA HIS A 119 0.97 -2.46 -7.89
C HIS A 119 0.45 -1.43 -6.90
N VAL A 120 1.37 -0.68 -6.30
CA VAL A 120 1.04 0.36 -5.32
C VAL A 120 1.05 1.71 -6.03
N TYR A 121 -0.01 2.47 -5.87
CA TYR A 121 -0.14 3.83 -6.38
C TYR A 121 -0.41 4.78 -5.22
N LEU A 122 0.51 5.67 -4.97
CA LEU A 122 0.41 6.67 -3.93
C LEU A 122 1.31 7.86 -4.28
N ASP A 123 1.12 8.96 -3.57
CA ASP A 123 2.08 10.04 -3.60
C ASP A 123 3.22 9.69 -2.63
N PRO A 124 4.45 9.50 -3.12
CA PRO A 124 5.58 9.19 -2.25
C PRO A 124 6.08 10.39 -1.45
N ASP A 125 5.51 11.57 -1.65
CA ASP A 125 5.87 12.79 -0.91
C ASP A 125 5.13 12.86 0.42
N TYR A 126 5.38 11.90 1.31
CA TYR A 126 4.74 11.84 2.62
C TYR A 126 5.01 13.08 3.48
N THR A 127 6.10 13.78 3.24
CA THR A 127 6.52 14.93 4.03
C THR A 127 5.97 16.26 3.52
N GLY A 128 5.33 16.26 2.34
CA GLY A 128 4.68 17.43 1.76
C GLY A 128 5.66 18.46 1.18
N GLU A 129 6.84 18.06 0.77
CA GLU A 129 7.85 18.98 0.21
C GLU A 129 7.41 19.58 -1.13
N ASP A 130 6.57 18.88 -1.88
CA ASP A 130 6.02 19.37 -3.13
C ASP A 130 4.84 20.34 -2.95
N LEU A 131 4.28 20.42 -1.75
CA LEU A 131 3.10 21.22 -1.46
C LEU A 131 3.21 22.68 -1.91
N PRO A 132 4.34 23.40 -1.73
CA PRO A 132 4.44 24.80 -2.18
C PRO A 132 4.35 24.99 -3.68
N ARG A 133 4.62 23.96 -4.49
CA ARG A 133 4.61 24.04 -5.95
C ARG A 133 3.23 23.93 -6.55
N PHE A 134 2.27 23.34 -5.81
CA PHE A 134 0.91 23.11 -6.30
C PHE A 134 -0.12 23.78 -5.39
N ARG A 135 -0.80 24.76 -5.93
CA ARG A 135 -1.85 25.50 -5.20
C ARG A 135 -3.16 25.38 -5.96
N TRP A 136 -4.00 24.46 -5.52
CA TRP A 136 -5.30 24.20 -6.14
C TRP A 136 -6.38 25.20 -5.77
N GLY A 137 -6.03 26.24 -5.01
CA GLY A 137 -6.97 27.23 -4.51
C GLY A 137 -7.17 27.13 -3.00
N MET A 138 -8.10 27.93 -2.49
CA MET A 138 -8.26 28.10 -1.05
C MET A 138 -9.04 26.95 -0.38
N ASN A 139 -9.83 26.20 -1.15
CA ASN A 139 -10.69 25.14 -0.62
C ASN A 139 -10.09 23.75 -0.86
N ARG A 140 -8.77 23.62 -0.68
CA ARG A 140 -8.07 22.35 -0.86
C ARG A 140 -8.55 21.31 0.16
N LYS A 141 -8.79 20.10 -0.34
CA LYS A 141 -9.17 18.94 0.45
C LYS A 141 -8.15 17.81 0.19
N TRP A 142 -7.77 17.15 1.24
CA TRP A 142 -6.83 16.02 1.16
C TRP A 142 -7.49 14.66 1.17
#